data_b94cbbdd0cc78d09f121baf3dfaf1fe2
#
_entry.id   b94cbbdd0cc78d09f121baf3dfaf1fe2
#
_cell.length_a   1.000
_cell.length_b   1.000
_cell.length_c   1.000
_cell.angle_alpha   90.00
_cell.angle_beta   90.00
_cell.angle_gamma   90.00
#
_symmetry.space_group_name_H-M   'P 1'
#
loop_
_entity.id
_entity.type
_entity.pdbx_description
1 polymer ?
#
loop_
_entity_poly.entity_id
_entity_poly.type
_entity_poly.pdbx_seq_one_letter_code
_entity_poly.pdbx_strand_id
1 'polypeptide(L)'
;MHRRRKLPENGVVIVLGARVVGASKTSPAHLSRAFQYRVDTAASYQKAYPKAVCIPTGGQGKDEPQSEGEAAKEALMKFGVAPKRIFAEVNSKTTLENLRFARDILRENGFSDTVLLATQSYHQWRACRMAKMLRLTPYPLHAKTNLKSLPKNLCREFLAILKFLLFTRKE
;
A
#
# COMPACT_ATOMS: atom_id res chain seq x y z
N MET A 1 8.16 -24.82 12.32
CA MET A 1 8.18 -24.67 10.86
C MET A 1 6.93 -23.89 10.45
N HIS A 2 7.02 -22.54 10.25
CA HIS A 2 5.86 -21.74 9.87
C HIS A 2 5.56 -22.05 8.39
N ARG A 3 4.48 -22.77 8.12
CA ARG A 3 3.94 -22.92 6.75
C ARG A 3 3.70 -21.50 6.18
N ARG A 4 4.47 -21.10 5.18
CA ARG A 4 4.17 -19.87 4.42
C ARG A 4 2.73 -20.01 3.91
N ARG A 5 1.84 -19.18 4.40
CA ARG A 5 0.46 -19.13 3.87
C ARG A 5 0.55 -18.89 2.37
N LYS A 6 -0.04 -19.77 1.56
CA LYS A 6 -0.14 -19.56 0.11
C LYS A 6 -0.89 -18.24 -0.11
N LEU A 7 -0.35 -17.38 -0.95
CA LEU A 7 -1.03 -16.13 -1.31
C LEU A 7 -2.30 -16.46 -2.10
N PRO A 8 -3.41 -15.74 -1.88
CA PRO A 8 -4.62 -15.91 -2.67
C PRO A 8 -4.33 -15.63 -4.15
N GLU A 9 -4.86 -16.45 -5.01
CA GLU A 9 -4.79 -16.23 -6.46
C GLU A 9 -5.86 -15.19 -6.85
N ASN A 10 -5.50 -14.25 -7.71
CA ASN A 10 -6.41 -13.18 -8.18
C ASN A 10 -7.03 -12.32 -7.06
N GLY A 11 -6.35 -12.17 -5.93
CA GLY A 11 -6.77 -11.27 -4.86
C GLY A 11 -6.60 -9.79 -5.22
N VAL A 12 -7.17 -8.91 -4.42
CA VAL A 12 -6.96 -7.46 -4.56
C VAL A 12 -5.70 -7.03 -3.85
N VAL A 13 -4.77 -6.39 -4.55
CA VAL A 13 -3.55 -5.84 -3.97
C VAL A 13 -3.79 -4.39 -3.57
N ILE A 14 -3.69 -4.09 -2.28
CA ILE A 14 -3.64 -2.71 -1.78
C ILE A 14 -2.17 -2.31 -1.65
N VAL A 15 -1.75 -1.30 -2.41
CA VAL A 15 -0.40 -0.72 -2.32
C VAL A 15 -0.48 0.46 -1.36
N LEU A 16 0.10 0.32 -0.18
CA LEU A 16 0.12 1.41 0.79
C LEU A 16 1.10 2.51 0.35
N GLY A 17 0.65 3.74 0.37
CA GLY A 17 1.45 4.92 0.02
C GLY A 17 2.70 5.10 0.90
N ALA A 18 3.72 5.78 0.35
CA ALA A 18 4.97 5.98 1.08
C ALA A 18 5.77 7.24 0.71
N ARG A 19 5.34 8.06 -0.14
CA ARG A 19 5.83 9.37 -0.58
C ARG A 19 6.15 9.43 -2.07
N VAL A 20 5.73 10.52 -2.70
CA VAL A 20 6.18 10.98 -4.01
C VAL A 20 7.23 12.06 -3.82
N VAL A 21 8.37 11.95 -4.52
CA VAL A 21 9.51 12.86 -4.41
C VAL A 21 9.71 13.57 -5.73
N GLY A 22 10.18 14.80 -5.66
CA GLY A 22 10.42 15.63 -6.85
C GLY A 22 9.21 16.47 -7.14
N ALA A 23 9.49 17.60 -7.51
CA ALA A 23 8.93 18.63 -8.33
C ALA A 23 9.56 19.94 -7.93
N SER A 24 10.70 20.16 -8.45
CA SER A 24 10.98 21.50 -8.95
C SER A 24 10.47 21.57 -10.38
N LYS A 25 10.34 22.75 -10.93
CA LYS A 25 9.97 22.94 -12.35
C LYS A 25 10.85 22.16 -13.35
N THR A 26 11.90 21.51 -12.87
CA THR A 26 12.96 20.83 -13.63
C THR A 26 13.14 19.34 -13.33
N SER A 27 12.43 18.77 -12.34
CA SER A 27 12.55 17.33 -12.03
C SER A 27 11.17 16.67 -12.02
N PRO A 28 10.94 15.66 -12.86
CA PRO A 28 9.67 14.94 -12.87
C PRO A 28 9.42 14.24 -11.53
N ALA A 29 8.16 14.18 -11.14
CA ALA A 29 7.74 13.44 -9.98
C ALA A 29 8.15 11.95 -10.08
N HIS A 30 8.68 11.41 -9.00
CA HIS A 30 9.04 10.00 -8.92
C HIS A 30 8.69 9.41 -7.56
N LEU A 31 8.44 8.12 -7.52
CA LEU A 31 8.18 7.41 -6.27
C LEU A 31 9.43 7.38 -5.39
N SER A 32 9.29 7.59 -4.09
CA SER A 32 10.39 7.29 -3.17
C SER A 32 10.82 5.82 -3.34
N ARG A 33 12.09 5.51 -3.04
CA ARG A 33 12.60 4.12 -3.17
C ARG A 33 11.74 3.09 -2.45
N ALA A 34 11.23 3.42 -1.25
CA ALA A 34 10.36 2.54 -0.51
C ALA A 34 9.02 2.33 -1.23
N PHE A 35 8.46 3.38 -1.82
CA PHE A 35 7.22 3.30 -2.57
C PHE A 35 7.39 2.53 -3.88
N GLN A 36 8.48 2.78 -4.61
CA GLN A 36 8.82 2.04 -5.82
C GLN A 36 8.85 0.52 -5.54
N TYR A 37 9.49 0.08 -4.45
CA TYR A 37 9.52 -1.35 -4.09
C TYR A 37 8.13 -1.93 -3.81
N ARG A 38 7.18 -1.14 -3.28
CA ARG A 38 5.79 -1.60 -3.11
C ARG A 38 5.09 -1.78 -4.45
N VAL A 39 5.27 -0.82 -5.35
CA VAL A 39 4.73 -0.88 -6.71
C VAL A 39 5.33 -2.03 -7.49
N ASP A 40 6.66 -2.24 -7.45
CA ASP A 40 7.33 -3.36 -8.09
C ASP A 40 6.77 -4.71 -7.61
N THR A 41 6.52 -4.82 -6.31
CA THR A 41 5.95 -6.02 -5.69
C THR A 41 4.53 -6.28 -6.16
N ALA A 42 3.71 -5.24 -6.23
CA ALA A 42 2.34 -5.33 -6.74
C ALA A 42 2.30 -5.68 -8.23
N ALA A 43 3.15 -5.04 -9.05
CA ALA A 43 3.26 -5.33 -10.48
C ALA A 43 3.69 -6.79 -10.73
N SER A 44 4.66 -7.28 -9.95
CA SER A 44 5.11 -8.68 -10.03
C SER A 44 3.99 -9.66 -9.70
N TYR A 45 3.20 -9.36 -8.66
CA TYR A 45 2.03 -10.17 -8.32
C TYR A 45 0.97 -10.14 -9.43
N GLN A 46 0.65 -8.97 -9.98
CA GLN A 46 -0.33 -8.83 -11.05
C GLN A 46 0.11 -9.46 -12.39
N LYS A 47 1.41 -9.58 -12.61
CA LYS A 47 1.97 -10.34 -13.74
C LYS A 47 1.76 -11.84 -13.57
N ALA A 48 1.94 -12.36 -12.36
CA ALA A 48 1.70 -13.77 -12.04
C ALA A 48 0.20 -14.12 -12.01
N TYR A 49 -0.65 -13.15 -11.65
CA TYR A 49 -2.10 -13.31 -11.53
C TYR A 49 -2.84 -12.26 -12.38
N PRO A 50 -3.04 -12.51 -13.68
CA PRO A 50 -3.58 -11.50 -14.62
C PRO A 50 -5.01 -11.00 -14.33
N LYS A 51 -5.77 -11.71 -13.49
CA LYS A 51 -7.12 -11.29 -13.04
C LYS A 51 -7.07 -10.46 -11.75
N ALA A 52 -5.93 -10.36 -11.07
CA ALA A 52 -5.79 -9.58 -9.86
C ALA A 52 -6.00 -8.08 -10.12
N VAL A 53 -6.65 -7.42 -9.17
CA VAL A 53 -6.90 -5.98 -9.17
C VAL A 53 -5.93 -5.29 -8.22
N CYS A 54 -5.62 -4.03 -8.45
CA CYS A 54 -4.75 -3.22 -7.61
C CYS A 54 -5.43 -1.93 -7.17
N ILE A 55 -5.31 -1.62 -5.88
CA ILE A 55 -5.75 -0.36 -5.30
C ILE A 55 -4.51 0.33 -4.71
N PRO A 56 -3.78 1.15 -5.49
CA PRO A 56 -2.78 2.04 -4.93
C PRO A 56 -3.46 3.13 -4.11
N THR A 57 -2.92 3.42 -2.91
CA THR A 57 -3.52 4.34 -1.95
C THR A 57 -2.56 5.44 -1.53
N GLY A 58 -3.12 6.59 -1.21
CA GLY A 58 -2.41 7.73 -0.63
C GLY A 58 -2.79 9.04 -1.29
N GLY A 59 -3.19 10.01 -0.48
CA GLY A 59 -3.45 11.37 -0.92
C GLY A 59 -2.18 12.13 -1.25
N GLN A 60 -2.32 13.41 -1.52
CA GLN A 60 -1.21 14.31 -1.80
C GLN A 60 -0.73 14.96 -0.51
N GLY A 61 0.53 14.73 -0.13
CA GLY A 61 1.21 15.45 0.94
C GLY A 61 1.50 16.90 0.55
N LYS A 62 1.75 17.78 1.56
CA LYS A 62 2.00 19.22 1.32
C LYS A 62 3.15 19.48 0.35
N ASP A 63 4.19 18.66 0.41
CA ASP A 63 5.42 18.79 -0.39
C ASP A 63 5.46 17.78 -1.55
N GLU A 64 4.34 17.21 -1.92
CA GLU A 64 4.25 16.23 -3.00
C GLU A 64 3.64 16.85 -4.26
N PRO A 65 4.18 16.53 -5.44
CA PRO A 65 3.71 17.10 -6.71
C PRO A 65 2.34 16.58 -7.14
N GLN A 66 1.99 15.36 -6.66
CA GLN A 66 0.72 14.69 -6.94
C GLN A 66 0.40 13.69 -5.84
N SER A 67 -0.81 13.14 -5.84
CA SER A 67 -1.21 12.11 -4.88
C SER A 67 -0.39 10.83 -5.04
N GLU A 68 -0.12 10.15 -3.92
CA GLU A 68 0.60 8.89 -3.92
C GLU A 68 -0.15 7.81 -4.72
N GLY A 69 -1.49 7.76 -4.61
CA GLY A 69 -2.33 6.83 -5.33
C GLY A 69 -2.23 6.96 -6.84
N GLU A 70 -2.29 8.20 -7.38
CA GLU A 70 -2.18 8.43 -8.82
C GLU A 70 -0.76 8.16 -9.33
N ALA A 71 0.27 8.60 -8.60
CA ALA A 71 1.66 8.33 -8.96
C ALA A 71 1.96 6.81 -9.04
N ALA A 72 1.40 6.04 -8.11
CA ALA A 72 1.55 4.59 -8.14
C ALA A 72 0.76 3.93 -9.26
N LYS A 73 -0.43 4.45 -9.60
CA LYS A 73 -1.21 3.99 -10.77
C LYS A 73 -0.43 4.20 -12.07
N GLU A 74 0.13 5.39 -12.28
CA GLU A 74 0.98 5.66 -13.45
C GLU A 74 2.18 4.70 -13.53
N ALA A 75 2.83 4.45 -12.39
CA ALA A 75 3.94 3.53 -12.33
C ALA A 75 3.52 2.08 -12.65
N LEU A 76 2.37 1.61 -12.13
CA LEU A 76 1.81 0.29 -12.46
C LEU A 76 1.48 0.16 -13.95
N MET A 77 0.93 1.21 -14.57
CA MET A 77 0.66 1.24 -16.01
C MET A 77 1.95 1.13 -16.83
N LYS A 78 3.05 1.77 -16.40
CA LYS A 78 4.38 1.61 -17.02
C LYS A 78 4.92 0.18 -16.93
N PHE A 79 4.53 -0.59 -15.91
CA PHE A 79 4.81 -2.04 -15.81
C PHE A 79 3.86 -2.93 -16.65
N GLY A 80 2.97 -2.32 -17.44
CA GLY A 80 2.04 -3.04 -18.31
C GLY A 80 0.76 -3.52 -17.62
N VAL A 81 0.46 -3.03 -16.40
CA VAL A 81 -0.82 -3.31 -15.76
C VAL A 81 -1.92 -2.53 -16.45
N ALA A 82 -2.96 -3.23 -16.92
CA ALA A 82 -4.05 -2.60 -17.64
C ALA A 82 -4.82 -1.60 -16.74
N PRO A 83 -5.13 -0.37 -17.22
CA PRO A 83 -5.79 0.68 -16.43
C PRO A 83 -7.08 0.23 -15.75
N LYS A 84 -7.88 -0.62 -16.41
CA LYS A 84 -9.14 -1.18 -15.89
C LYS A 84 -8.97 -2.09 -14.65
N ARG A 85 -7.75 -2.45 -14.30
CA ARG A 85 -7.41 -3.23 -13.12
C ARG A 85 -6.78 -2.40 -12.00
N ILE A 86 -6.75 -1.08 -12.14
CA ILE A 86 -6.13 -0.17 -11.17
C ILE A 86 -7.15 0.86 -10.72
N PHE A 87 -7.45 0.88 -9.43
CA PHE A 87 -8.41 1.78 -8.78
C PHE A 87 -7.65 2.66 -7.79
N ALA A 88 -7.19 3.84 -8.21
CA ALA A 88 -6.39 4.72 -7.36
C ALA A 88 -7.25 5.37 -6.27
N GLU A 89 -6.79 5.30 -5.04
CA GLU A 89 -7.31 6.05 -3.89
C GLU A 89 -6.38 7.25 -3.64
N VAL A 90 -6.93 8.47 -3.61
CA VAL A 90 -6.15 9.71 -3.67
C VAL A 90 -6.46 10.71 -2.53
N ASN A 91 -7.28 10.32 -1.55
CA ASN A 91 -7.79 11.24 -0.52
C ASN A 91 -7.22 10.99 0.87
N SER A 92 -6.64 9.81 1.09
CA SER A 92 -6.18 9.38 2.41
C SER A 92 -4.92 10.12 2.88
N LYS A 93 -4.85 10.36 4.19
CA LYS A 93 -3.72 11.03 4.87
C LYS A 93 -3.02 10.12 5.88
N THR A 94 -3.63 9.00 6.22
CA THR A 94 -3.14 8.05 7.22
C THR A 94 -3.26 6.61 6.73
N THR A 95 -2.49 5.69 7.32
CA THR A 95 -2.58 4.26 6.98
C THR A 95 -3.99 3.70 7.20
N LEU A 96 -4.69 4.16 8.25
CA LEU A 96 -6.06 3.71 8.51
C LEU A 96 -7.02 4.21 7.42
N GLU A 97 -6.87 5.46 6.99
CA GLU A 97 -7.67 6.01 5.89
C GLU A 97 -7.36 5.31 4.56
N ASN A 98 -6.08 5.02 4.25
CA ASN A 98 -5.70 4.23 3.08
C ASN A 98 -6.52 2.93 3.01
N LEU A 99 -6.58 2.21 4.12
CA LEU A 99 -7.29 0.94 4.20
C LEU A 99 -8.81 1.10 4.20
N ARG A 100 -9.33 2.16 4.86
CA ARG A 100 -10.76 2.45 4.90
C ARG A 100 -11.29 2.81 3.51
N PHE A 101 -10.63 3.73 2.82
CA PHE A 101 -11.05 4.15 1.48
C PHE A 101 -10.81 3.04 0.44
N ALA A 102 -9.73 2.25 0.57
CA ALA A 102 -9.56 1.06 -0.25
C ALA A 102 -10.70 0.04 -0.03
N ARG A 103 -11.15 -0.18 1.23
CA ARG A 103 -12.31 -1.02 1.52
C ARG A 103 -13.60 -0.49 0.86
N ASP A 104 -13.78 0.82 0.86
CA ASP A 104 -14.96 1.43 0.25
C ASP A 104 -14.94 1.20 -1.27
N ILE A 105 -13.78 1.34 -1.93
CA ILE A 105 -13.60 0.95 -3.34
C ILE A 105 -13.87 -0.54 -3.57
N LEU A 106 -13.42 -1.43 -2.67
CA LEU A 106 -13.72 -2.87 -2.75
C LEU A 106 -15.22 -3.12 -2.81
N ARG A 107 -15.96 -2.49 -1.91
CA ARG A 107 -17.42 -2.66 -1.78
C ARG A 107 -18.18 -2.10 -2.97
N GLU A 108 -17.83 -0.90 -3.42
CA GLU A 108 -18.45 -0.24 -4.58
C GLU A 108 -18.29 -1.06 -5.86
N ASN A 109 -17.19 -1.82 -6.00
CA ASN A 109 -16.91 -2.63 -7.17
C ASN A 109 -17.22 -4.13 -6.99
N GLY A 110 -17.79 -4.54 -5.86
CA GLY A 110 -18.12 -5.94 -5.59
C GLY A 110 -16.90 -6.86 -5.46
N PHE A 111 -15.73 -6.31 -5.09
CA PHE A 111 -14.53 -7.09 -4.87
C PHE A 111 -14.52 -7.80 -3.52
N SER A 112 -13.74 -8.87 -3.41
CA SER A 112 -13.56 -9.63 -2.17
C SER A 112 -12.87 -8.81 -1.08
N ASP A 113 -13.27 -9.02 0.19
CA ASP A 113 -12.59 -8.49 1.38
C ASP A 113 -11.21 -9.16 1.63
N THR A 114 -10.84 -10.16 0.82
CA THR A 114 -9.51 -10.78 0.87
C THR A 114 -8.51 -9.93 0.10
N VAL A 115 -7.57 -9.32 0.84
CA VAL A 115 -6.64 -8.33 0.29
C VAL A 115 -5.18 -8.69 0.56
N LEU A 116 -4.31 -8.35 -0.37
CA LEU A 116 -2.86 -8.44 -0.19
C LEU A 116 -2.32 -7.03 0.08
N LEU A 117 -1.61 -6.86 1.19
CA LEU A 117 -1.06 -5.55 1.57
C LEU A 117 0.39 -5.43 1.11
N ALA A 118 0.63 -4.69 0.04
CA ALA A 118 1.97 -4.42 -0.48
C ALA A 118 2.65 -3.31 0.33
N THR A 119 3.51 -3.70 1.27
CA THR A 119 4.33 -2.81 2.09
C THR A 119 5.56 -3.51 2.65
N GLN A 120 6.49 -2.77 3.27
CA GLN A 120 7.69 -3.34 3.88
C GLN A 120 7.38 -4.17 5.13
N SER A 121 8.24 -5.15 5.43
CA SER A 121 8.04 -6.10 6.54
C SER A 121 7.85 -5.42 7.89
N TYR A 122 8.58 -4.34 8.19
CA TYR A 122 8.45 -3.61 9.44
C TYR A 122 7.07 -2.98 9.63
N HIS A 123 6.35 -2.66 8.55
CA HIS A 123 5.02 -2.04 8.58
C HIS A 123 3.87 -3.06 8.51
N GLN A 124 4.13 -4.30 8.10
CA GLN A 124 3.10 -5.33 7.85
C GLN A 124 2.22 -5.61 9.06
N TRP A 125 2.83 -5.71 10.25
CA TRP A 125 2.06 -6.04 11.46
C TRP A 125 0.95 -5.02 11.71
N ARG A 126 1.28 -3.72 11.73
CA ARG A 126 0.32 -2.64 11.99
C ARG A 126 -0.72 -2.52 10.86
N ALA A 127 -0.29 -2.61 9.61
CA ALA A 127 -1.19 -2.57 8.46
C ALA A 127 -2.21 -3.73 8.49
N CYS A 128 -1.76 -4.96 8.77
CA CYS A 128 -2.65 -6.11 8.89
C CYS A 128 -3.62 -5.98 10.09
N ARG A 129 -3.18 -5.44 11.22
CA ARG A 129 -4.08 -5.20 12.37
C ARG A 129 -5.17 -4.18 12.01
N MET A 130 -4.81 -3.06 11.39
CA MET A 130 -5.77 -2.05 10.93
C MET A 130 -6.75 -2.61 9.89
N ALA A 131 -6.27 -3.41 8.94
CA ALA A 131 -7.13 -4.05 7.95
C ALA A 131 -8.16 -4.99 8.59
N LYS A 132 -7.74 -5.80 9.59
CA LYS A 132 -8.66 -6.68 10.33
C LYS A 132 -9.72 -5.92 11.11
N MET A 133 -9.39 -4.76 11.70
CA MET A 133 -10.37 -3.89 12.37
C MET A 133 -11.43 -3.40 11.37
N LEU A 134 -11.06 -3.20 10.13
CA LEU A 134 -11.97 -2.84 9.03
C LEU A 134 -12.70 -4.04 8.41
N ARG A 135 -12.62 -5.23 9.04
CA ARG A 135 -13.22 -6.50 8.59
C ARG A 135 -12.65 -7.02 7.26
N LEU A 136 -11.43 -6.60 6.89
CA LEU A 136 -10.71 -7.18 5.76
C LEU A 136 -9.95 -8.43 6.19
N THR A 137 -9.70 -9.34 5.24
CA THR A 137 -8.85 -10.52 5.41
C THR A 137 -7.48 -10.27 4.77
N PRO A 138 -6.52 -9.68 5.51
CA PRO A 138 -5.25 -9.28 4.95
C PRO A 138 -4.26 -10.44 4.82
N TYR A 139 -3.55 -10.47 3.71
CA TYR A 139 -2.37 -11.27 3.44
C TYR A 139 -1.16 -10.34 3.27
N PRO A 140 -0.05 -10.56 3.97
CA PRO A 140 1.14 -9.75 3.81
C PRO A 140 1.79 -10.02 2.45
N LEU A 141 2.01 -8.96 1.68
CA LEU A 141 2.78 -8.97 0.44
C LEU A 141 4.02 -8.10 0.65
N HIS A 142 5.13 -8.76 1.00
CA HIS A 142 6.33 -8.09 1.46
C HIS A 142 7.10 -7.40 0.33
N ALA A 143 7.20 -6.07 0.41
CA ALA A 143 8.06 -5.28 -0.45
C ALA A 143 9.49 -5.25 0.08
N LYS A 144 10.46 -5.12 -0.84
CA LYS A 144 11.88 -4.99 -0.50
C LYS A 144 12.11 -3.81 0.46
N THR A 145 13.02 -3.98 1.40
CA THR A 145 13.39 -2.95 2.37
C THR A 145 14.77 -2.39 2.04
N ASN A 146 14.90 -1.07 2.04
CA ASN A 146 16.20 -0.43 1.96
C ASN A 146 16.89 -0.49 3.34
N LEU A 147 17.97 -1.25 3.43
CA LEU A 147 18.68 -1.48 4.69
C LEU A 147 19.27 -0.20 5.29
N LYS A 148 19.69 0.78 4.45
CA LYS A 148 20.22 2.07 4.94
C LYS A 148 19.18 2.89 5.71
N SER A 149 17.92 2.80 5.37
CA SER A 149 16.82 3.53 6.05
C SER A 149 16.10 2.68 7.11
N LEU A 150 16.48 1.41 7.26
CA LEU A 150 15.79 0.48 8.15
C LEU A 150 15.76 0.95 9.62
N PRO A 151 16.88 1.39 10.25
CA PRO A 151 16.86 1.82 11.65
C PRO A 151 15.88 2.97 11.89
N LYS A 152 15.91 4.00 11.04
CA LYS A 152 14.98 5.15 11.11
C LYS A 152 13.52 4.69 10.97
N ASN A 153 13.25 3.78 10.03
CA ASN A 153 11.91 3.29 9.79
C ASN A 153 11.39 2.41 10.95
N LEU A 154 12.24 1.61 11.57
CA LEU A 154 11.90 0.81 12.75
C LEU A 154 11.55 1.70 13.95
N CYS A 155 12.35 2.74 14.25
CA CYS A 155 12.05 3.69 15.32
C CYS A 155 10.69 4.39 15.08
N ARG A 156 10.46 4.86 13.85
CA ARG A 156 9.18 5.50 13.49
C ARG A 156 8.01 4.54 13.61
N GLU A 157 8.18 3.30 13.17
CA GLU A 157 7.12 2.29 13.24
C GLU A 157 6.84 1.88 14.69
N PHE A 158 7.85 1.77 15.53
CA PHE A 158 7.69 1.51 16.96
C PHE A 158 6.81 2.57 17.64
N LEU A 159 7.10 3.85 17.41
CA LEU A 159 6.28 4.96 17.92
C LEU A 159 4.85 4.92 17.35
N ALA A 160 4.70 4.58 16.08
CA ALA A 160 3.40 4.45 15.44
C ALA A 160 2.58 3.28 16.01
N ILE A 161 3.23 2.17 16.38
CA ILE A 161 2.60 1.02 17.05
C ILE A 161 2.17 1.41 18.45
N LEU A 162 3.02 2.09 19.24
CA LEU A 162 2.64 2.56 20.56
C LEU A 162 1.41 3.49 20.50
N LYS A 163 1.44 4.47 19.61
CA LYS A 163 0.28 5.33 19.35
C LYS A 163 -0.96 4.52 18.98
N PHE A 164 -0.84 3.58 18.07
CA PHE A 164 -1.95 2.72 17.64
C PHE A 164 -2.53 1.94 18.81
N LEU A 165 -1.71 1.31 19.64
CA LEU A 165 -2.16 0.52 20.80
C LEU A 165 -2.82 1.38 21.90
N LEU A 166 -2.34 2.60 22.10
CA LEU A 166 -2.89 3.49 23.12
C LEU A 166 -4.24 4.09 22.71
N PHE A 167 -4.43 4.40 21.43
CA PHE A 167 -5.63 5.09 20.95
C PHE A 167 -6.72 4.17 20.41
N THR A 168 -6.39 2.93 19.99
CA THR A 168 -7.38 1.94 19.52
C THR A 168 -8.02 1.10 20.63
N ARG A 169 -7.59 1.26 21.87
CA ARG A 169 -8.18 0.57 23.04
C ARG A 169 -9.45 1.26 23.56
N LYS A 170 -9.87 2.38 22.97
CA LYS A 170 -10.98 3.21 23.44
C LYS A 170 -12.26 3.12 22.58
N GLU A 171 -12.29 2.25 21.59
CA GLU A 171 -13.48 1.88 20.81
C GLU A 171 -13.72 0.35 20.96
#